data_3f476b3954df4fd5622e7950e6f96911
#
_entry.id   3f476b3954df4fd5622e7950e6f96911
#
_cell.length_a   1.000
_cell.length_b   1.000
_cell.length_c   1.000
_cell.angle_alpha   90.00
_cell.angle_beta   90.00
_cell.angle_gamma   90.00
#
_symmetry.space_group_name_H-M   'P 1'
#
loop_
_entity.id
_entity.type
_entity.pdbx_description
1 polymer ?
#
loop_
_entity_poly.entity_id
_entity_poly.type
_entity_poly.pdbx_seq_one_letter_code
_entity_poly.pdbx_strand_id
1 'polypeptide(L)'
;HKHEMESGRTSSVGNDILGFDSTGKVVNKPDHGHLDWVKICKESSKVITFIDLAGHERYLKTTVFGMTGHLPDFTMLMVGANAGIVGMTKEHLGLALALNVPVMVVVTKIDMCPPNVMQDTLRLLHKILKSAGCRKVPLLIRNEDDVVVAATNFVSERLCPIFLVSNVDGTNLHLLTMFLNLLSTPRVSQNDSDPSHFQIDDTYQVPGVGVVVSGTCIKGCIRVNDTLLLGPTGIGDFIPMPIKSIHRKRMPVREVRGGQTASFALKKIKISEVRKGQVLVDPTLNPASCWEFKGEILVLHHPTTISTKYQAMVHVGPVRQTASIIAMDRDCLRTGDKATVHFRFIKHPEYLQSGLKMVFREGRTKAVGKVLEVIPKAASVHQHHRNHKIIKILKQVQVK
;
A
#
# COMPACT_ATOMS: atom_id res chain seq x y z
N HIS A 1 5.31 -3.88 -19.36
CA HIS A 1 5.28 -5.22 -19.98
C HIS A 1 4.85 -5.12 -21.45
N LYS A 2 5.29 -6.09 -22.30
CA LYS A 2 4.96 -6.09 -23.75
C LYS A 2 3.45 -6.05 -24.01
N HIS A 3 2.68 -6.86 -23.27
CA HIS A 3 1.21 -6.87 -23.37
C HIS A 3 0.53 -5.56 -22.92
N GLU A 4 1.16 -4.76 -22.08
CA GLU A 4 0.66 -3.43 -21.70
C GLU A 4 0.82 -2.45 -22.87
N MET A 5 1.93 -2.52 -23.59
CA MET A 5 2.17 -1.70 -24.77
C MET A 5 1.19 -2.07 -25.90
N GLU A 6 0.90 -3.35 -26.07
CA GLU A 6 -0.03 -3.85 -27.09
C GLU A 6 -1.50 -3.52 -26.78
N SER A 7 -1.88 -3.60 -25.50
CA SER A 7 -3.27 -3.38 -25.06
C SER A 7 -3.58 -1.95 -24.64
N GLY A 8 -2.57 -1.13 -24.41
CA GLY A 8 -2.71 0.21 -23.82
C GLY A 8 -3.26 0.21 -22.39
N ARG A 9 -3.15 -0.91 -21.67
CA ARG A 9 -3.70 -1.08 -20.33
C ARG A 9 -2.62 -1.44 -19.33
N THR A 10 -2.60 -0.76 -18.20
CA THR A 10 -1.73 -1.09 -17.06
C THR A 10 -2.18 -2.38 -16.40
N SER A 11 -1.26 -3.29 -16.14
CA SER A 11 -1.51 -4.59 -15.49
C SER A 11 -0.68 -4.79 -14.20
N SER A 12 0.38 -4.01 -14.05
CA SER A 12 1.31 -4.04 -12.93
C SER A 12 1.27 -2.72 -12.15
N VAL A 13 1.96 -2.68 -11.02
CA VAL A 13 2.19 -1.43 -10.28
C VAL A 13 3.41 -0.74 -10.87
N GLY A 14 3.20 0.44 -11.43
CA GLY A 14 4.26 1.31 -11.92
C GLY A 14 4.62 2.40 -10.92
N ASN A 15 5.85 2.89 -10.97
CA ASN A 15 6.28 4.04 -10.18
C ASN A 15 6.91 5.09 -11.08
N ASP A 16 6.56 6.35 -10.83
CA ASP A 16 7.17 7.51 -11.45
C ASP A 16 7.30 8.67 -10.46
N ILE A 17 8.10 9.67 -10.78
CA ILE A 17 8.35 10.79 -9.88
C ILE A 17 8.11 12.13 -10.54
N LEU A 18 7.68 13.09 -9.72
CA LEU A 18 7.58 14.49 -10.06
C LEU A 18 8.37 15.32 -9.06
N GLY A 19 9.36 16.07 -9.51
CA GLY A 19 10.20 16.92 -8.67
C GLY A 19 9.85 18.39 -8.80
N PHE A 20 9.91 19.11 -7.67
CA PHE A 20 9.79 20.57 -7.59
C PHE A 20 11.05 21.15 -6.98
N ASP A 21 11.60 22.21 -7.55
CA ASP A 21 12.69 22.94 -6.96
C ASP A 21 12.25 23.84 -5.78
N SER A 22 13.19 24.54 -5.16
CA SER A 22 12.91 25.44 -4.04
C SER A 22 11.96 26.60 -4.37
N THR A 23 11.80 26.92 -5.65
CA THR A 23 10.89 27.96 -6.14
C THR A 23 9.50 27.42 -6.53
N GLY A 24 9.30 26.11 -6.42
CA GLY A 24 8.03 25.43 -6.79
C GLY A 24 7.91 25.13 -8.27
N LYS A 25 8.98 25.22 -9.06
CA LYS A 25 8.98 24.84 -10.48
C LYS A 25 9.24 23.35 -10.64
N VAL A 26 8.58 22.75 -11.62
CA VAL A 26 8.80 21.37 -12.02
C VAL A 26 10.19 21.22 -12.68
N VAL A 27 10.99 20.27 -12.17
CA VAL A 27 12.33 19.97 -12.68
C VAL A 27 12.38 18.79 -13.64
N ASN A 28 11.24 18.12 -13.87
CA ASN A 28 11.16 16.99 -14.80
C ASN A 28 11.39 17.45 -16.24
N LYS A 29 12.64 17.34 -16.70
CA LYS A 29 12.98 17.57 -18.11
C LYS A 29 13.41 16.23 -18.69
N PRO A 30 12.67 15.67 -19.67
CA PRO A 30 13.07 14.43 -20.30
C PRO A 30 14.31 14.69 -21.19
N ASP A 31 15.40 13.98 -20.91
CA ASP A 31 16.53 13.89 -21.82
C ASP A 31 16.32 12.66 -22.72
N HIS A 32 16.26 12.88 -24.03
CA HIS A 32 16.05 11.81 -25.03
C HIS A 32 14.84 10.89 -24.76
N GLY A 33 13.74 11.44 -24.22
CA GLY A 33 12.50 10.68 -23.97
C GLY A 33 12.48 9.85 -22.69
N HIS A 34 13.51 9.86 -21.89
CA HIS A 34 13.56 9.19 -20.58
C HIS A 34 13.79 10.19 -19.44
N LEU A 35 13.14 9.93 -18.29
CA LEU A 35 13.36 10.72 -17.08
C LEU A 35 14.60 10.23 -16.34
N ASP A 36 15.52 11.13 -16.08
CA ASP A 36 16.67 10.87 -15.20
C ASP A 36 16.29 11.11 -13.73
N TRP A 37 15.97 10.03 -13.05
CA TRP A 37 15.56 10.07 -11.64
C TRP A 37 16.62 10.65 -10.72
N VAL A 38 17.89 10.40 -11.00
CA VAL A 38 19.01 10.90 -10.20
C VAL A 38 19.10 12.42 -10.30
N LYS A 39 19.01 12.95 -11.51
CA LYS A 39 19.02 14.39 -11.77
C LYS A 39 17.82 15.08 -11.14
N ILE A 40 16.61 14.54 -11.34
CA ILE A 40 15.38 15.06 -10.75
C ILE A 40 15.50 15.12 -9.23
N CYS A 41 15.97 14.06 -8.58
CA CYS A 41 16.11 14.03 -7.13
C CYS A 41 17.17 15.03 -6.62
N LYS A 42 18.25 15.25 -7.35
CA LYS A 42 19.30 16.22 -6.98
C LYS A 42 18.83 17.67 -7.08
N GLU A 43 18.04 17.98 -8.10
CA GLU A 43 17.56 19.35 -8.38
C GLU A 43 16.28 19.69 -7.60
N SER A 44 15.62 18.71 -6.99
CA SER A 44 14.35 18.88 -6.31
C SER A 44 14.50 19.15 -4.82
N SER A 45 13.72 20.09 -4.31
CA SER A 45 13.47 20.27 -2.87
C SER A 45 12.28 19.42 -2.39
N LYS A 46 11.36 19.06 -3.29
CA LYS A 46 10.21 18.20 -3.05
C LYS A 46 10.05 17.20 -4.19
N VAL A 47 9.84 15.94 -3.84
CA VAL A 47 9.58 14.88 -4.82
C VAL A 47 8.29 14.16 -4.45
N ILE A 48 7.41 14.01 -5.43
CA ILE A 48 6.19 13.20 -5.34
C ILE A 48 6.43 11.91 -6.12
N THR A 49 6.15 10.78 -5.49
CA THR A 49 6.17 9.48 -6.16
C THR A 49 4.75 9.11 -6.53
N PHE A 50 4.50 8.87 -7.81
CA PHE A 50 3.25 8.30 -8.28
C PHE A 50 3.34 6.78 -8.25
N ILE A 51 2.32 6.17 -7.69
CA ILE A 51 2.09 4.73 -7.74
C ILE A 51 0.98 4.53 -8.76
N ASP A 52 1.36 4.15 -9.98
CA ASP A 52 0.42 3.93 -11.06
C ASP A 52 -0.20 2.54 -10.95
N LEU A 53 -1.51 2.51 -10.76
CA LEU A 53 -2.28 1.30 -10.51
C LEU A 53 -3.20 0.97 -11.70
N ALA A 54 -3.41 -0.33 -11.91
CA ALA A 54 -4.28 -0.81 -12.95
C ALA A 54 -5.75 -0.42 -12.70
N GLY A 55 -6.39 0.19 -13.70
CA GLY A 55 -7.79 0.61 -13.63
C GLY A 55 -8.80 -0.47 -14.02
N HIS A 56 -8.37 -1.52 -14.73
CA HIS A 56 -9.25 -2.54 -15.27
C HIS A 56 -9.61 -3.61 -14.25
N GLU A 57 -10.87 -4.07 -14.23
CA GLU A 57 -11.40 -5.06 -13.29
C GLU A 57 -10.55 -6.33 -13.20
N ARG A 58 -10.03 -6.82 -14.33
CA ARG A 58 -9.18 -8.01 -14.38
C ARG A 58 -7.95 -7.91 -13.45
N TYR A 59 -7.43 -6.71 -13.25
CA TYR A 59 -6.21 -6.46 -12.46
C TYR A 59 -6.48 -5.90 -11.08
N LEU A 60 -7.73 -5.92 -10.62
CA LEU A 60 -8.14 -5.30 -9.37
C LEU A 60 -7.39 -5.85 -8.14
N LYS A 61 -7.01 -7.13 -8.15
CA LYS A 61 -6.16 -7.71 -7.09
C LYS A 61 -4.80 -7.01 -6.98
N THR A 62 -4.22 -6.60 -8.11
CA THR A 62 -2.97 -5.84 -8.15
C THR A 62 -3.18 -4.41 -7.67
N THR A 63 -4.31 -3.79 -8.01
CA THR A 63 -4.67 -2.45 -7.54
C THR A 63 -4.86 -2.42 -6.02
N VAL A 64 -5.59 -3.39 -5.47
CA VAL A 64 -5.73 -3.52 -4.00
C VAL A 64 -4.38 -3.69 -3.33
N PHE A 65 -3.50 -4.53 -3.87
CA PHE A 65 -2.15 -4.70 -3.35
C PHE A 65 -1.36 -3.39 -3.39
N GLY A 66 -1.42 -2.64 -4.49
CA GLY A 66 -0.75 -1.34 -4.60
C GLY A 66 -1.24 -0.34 -3.56
N MET A 67 -2.55 -0.30 -3.29
CA MET A 67 -3.14 0.57 -2.28
C MET A 67 -2.79 0.18 -0.84
N THR A 68 -2.62 -1.09 -0.56
CA THR A 68 -2.34 -1.59 0.80
C THR A 68 -0.84 -1.74 1.07
N GLY A 69 -0.07 -2.23 0.10
CA GLY A 69 1.34 -2.55 0.26
C GLY A 69 2.26 -1.34 0.13
N HIS A 70 1.94 -0.40 -0.75
CA HIS A 70 2.78 0.79 -0.99
C HIS A 70 2.45 1.98 -0.07
N LEU A 71 1.44 1.89 0.76
CA LEU A 71 1.04 2.91 1.74
C LEU A 71 0.97 4.33 1.15
N PRO A 72 0.12 4.58 0.16
CA PRO A 72 0.01 5.89 -0.46
C PRO A 72 -0.48 6.93 0.55
N ASP A 73 0.09 8.13 0.50
CA ASP A 73 -0.34 9.26 1.34
C ASP A 73 -1.65 9.85 0.84
N PHE A 74 -1.86 9.85 -0.48
CA PHE A 74 -3.01 10.43 -1.17
C PHE A 74 -3.45 9.56 -2.33
N THR A 75 -4.71 9.68 -2.72
CA THR A 75 -5.26 9.00 -3.90
C THR A 75 -5.68 10.03 -4.94
N MET A 76 -5.19 9.85 -6.15
CA MET A 76 -5.65 10.59 -7.33
C MET A 76 -6.58 9.69 -8.14
N LEU A 77 -7.89 9.95 -8.03
CA LEU A 77 -8.91 9.21 -8.76
C LEU A 77 -9.08 9.83 -10.16
N MET A 78 -8.70 9.08 -11.18
CA MET A 78 -8.78 9.52 -12.57
C MET A 78 -10.14 9.18 -13.17
N VAL A 79 -10.79 10.17 -13.78
CA VAL A 79 -12.09 10.02 -14.43
C VAL A 79 -11.98 10.60 -15.84
N GLY A 80 -12.27 9.80 -16.87
CA GLY A 80 -12.40 10.32 -18.23
C GLY A 80 -13.72 11.08 -18.38
N ALA A 81 -13.68 12.34 -18.77
CA ALA A 81 -14.88 13.16 -18.91
C ALA A 81 -15.92 12.58 -19.85
N ASN A 82 -15.47 12.01 -20.96
CA ASN A 82 -16.31 11.39 -21.98
C ASN A 82 -16.85 10.01 -21.58
N ALA A 83 -16.13 9.26 -20.77
CA ALA A 83 -16.54 7.94 -20.28
C ALA A 83 -17.46 8.03 -19.05
N GLY A 84 -17.34 9.12 -18.29
CA GLY A 84 -18.10 9.35 -17.06
C GLY A 84 -17.70 8.43 -15.92
N ILE A 85 -18.61 8.29 -14.97
CA ILE A 85 -18.42 7.45 -13.78
C ILE A 85 -18.80 6.00 -14.13
N VAL A 86 -17.80 5.15 -14.23
CA VAL A 86 -17.97 3.70 -14.48
C VAL A 86 -17.95 2.91 -13.17
N GLY A 87 -18.34 1.62 -13.23
CA GLY A 87 -18.37 0.75 -12.04
C GLY A 87 -17.05 0.70 -11.28
N MET A 88 -15.93 0.62 -12.00
CA MET A 88 -14.59 0.60 -11.42
C MET A 88 -14.22 1.91 -10.69
N THR A 89 -14.72 3.05 -11.13
CA THR A 89 -14.53 4.34 -10.45
C THR A 89 -15.07 4.28 -9.02
N LYS A 90 -16.28 3.74 -8.86
CA LYS A 90 -16.90 3.58 -7.53
C LYS A 90 -16.13 2.58 -6.65
N GLU A 91 -15.60 1.53 -7.27
CA GLU A 91 -14.78 0.55 -6.56
C GLU A 91 -13.47 1.14 -6.02
N HIS A 92 -12.76 1.87 -6.86
CA HIS A 92 -11.51 2.52 -6.48
C HIS A 92 -11.75 3.59 -5.42
N LEU A 93 -12.81 4.39 -5.55
CA LEU A 93 -13.21 5.36 -4.53
C LEU A 93 -13.54 4.65 -3.21
N GLY A 94 -14.34 3.59 -3.24
CA GLY A 94 -14.68 2.81 -2.05
C GLY A 94 -13.46 2.23 -1.36
N LEU A 95 -12.48 1.75 -2.11
CA LEU A 95 -11.21 1.24 -1.59
C LEU A 95 -10.39 2.34 -0.90
N ALA A 96 -10.24 3.50 -1.52
CA ALA A 96 -9.54 4.63 -0.93
C ALA A 96 -10.19 5.10 0.38
N LEU A 97 -11.52 5.19 0.41
CA LEU A 97 -12.28 5.54 1.60
C LEU A 97 -12.13 4.50 2.73
N ALA A 98 -12.20 3.23 2.39
CA ALA A 98 -12.01 2.14 3.34
C ALA A 98 -10.64 2.13 4.00
N LEU A 99 -9.61 2.53 3.24
CA LEU A 99 -8.23 2.67 3.72
C LEU A 99 -7.94 4.03 4.35
N ASN A 100 -8.93 4.94 4.42
CA ASN A 100 -8.80 6.32 4.91
C ASN A 100 -7.65 7.09 4.23
N VAL A 101 -7.53 6.95 2.93
CA VAL A 101 -6.57 7.73 2.14
C VAL A 101 -7.31 8.93 1.57
N PRO A 102 -6.83 10.17 1.79
CA PRO A 102 -7.44 11.37 1.22
C PRO A 102 -7.52 11.29 -0.30
N VAL A 103 -8.65 11.70 -0.88
CA VAL A 103 -8.95 11.56 -2.31
C VAL A 103 -9.08 12.90 -2.98
N MET A 104 -8.37 13.09 -4.08
CA MET A 104 -8.63 14.10 -5.09
C MET A 104 -9.13 13.45 -6.38
N VAL A 105 -9.95 14.14 -7.13
CA VAL A 105 -10.47 13.66 -8.41
C VAL A 105 -9.89 14.50 -9.55
N VAL A 106 -9.39 13.85 -10.58
CA VAL A 106 -8.91 14.48 -11.80
C VAL A 106 -9.77 14.00 -12.96
N VAL A 107 -10.60 14.89 -13.50
CA VAL A 107 -11.42 14.66 -14.67
C VAL A 107 -10.60 15.05 -15.90
N THR A 108 -10.24 14.07 -16.71
CA THR A 108 -9.37 14.24 -17.89
C THR A 108 -10.16 14.27 -19.18
N LYS A 109 -9.46 14.61 -20.28
CA LYS A 109 -10.03 14.58 -21.66
C LYS A 109 -11.20 15.55 -21.83
N ILE A 110 -11.15 16.70 -21.15
CA ILE A 110 -12.22 17.69 -21.26
C ILE A 110 -12.28 18.34 -22.63
N ASP A 111 -11.18 18.34 -23.38
CA ASP A 111 -11.06 18.85 -24.74
C ASP A 111 -11.96 18.11 -25.75
N MET A 112 -12.21 16.83 -25.52
CA MET A 112 -13.02 15.99 -26.42
C MET A 112 -14.41 15.65 -25.85
N CYS A 113 -14.78 16.20 -24.71
CA CYS A 113 -16.05 15.90 -24.05
C CYS A 113 -17.10 16.97 -24.35
N PRO A 114 -18.29 16.59 -24.86
CA PRO A 114 -19.40 17.54 -25.02
C PRO A 114 -19.82 18.16 -23.67
N PRO A 115 -20.19 19.47 -23.64
CA PRO A 115 -20.52 20.17 -22.40
C PRO A 115 -21.65 19.53 -21.58
N ASN A 116 -22.66 18.98 -22.23
CA ASN A 116 -23.77 18.28 -21.57
C ASN A 116 -23.29 16.99 -20.87
N VAL A 117 -22.42 16.20 -21.50
CA VAL A 117 -21.83 14.98 -20.94
C VAL A 117 -20.94 15.34 -19.74
N MET A 118 -20.16 16.41 -19.84
CA MET A 118 -19.34 16.93 -18.77
C MET A 118 -20.19 17.30 -17.54
N GLN A 119 -21.28 18.04 -17.75
CA GLN A 119 -22.18 18.43 -16.67
C GLN A 119 -22.81 17.22 -15.98
N ASP A 120 -23.23 16.21 -16.75
CA ASP A 120 -23.81 14.99 -16.19
C ASP A 120 -22.79 14.19 -15.38
N THR A 121 -21.56 14.08 -15.88
CA THR A 121 -20.45 13.46 -15.16
C THR A 121 -20.17 14.17 -13.83
N LEU A 122 -20.08 15.50 -13.82
CA LEU A 122 -19.86 16.29 -12.61
C LEU A 122 -21.04 16.16 -11.63
N ARG A 123 -22.27 16.19 -12.12
CA ARG A 123 -23.47 16.03 -11.30
C ARG A 123 -23.47 14.67 -10.59
N LEU A 124 -23.18 13.60 -11.32
CA LEU A 124 -23.10 12.27 -10.75
C LEU A 124 -21.95 12.13 -9.76
N LEU A 125 -20.78 12.69 -10.09
CA LEU A 125 -19.62 12.71 -9.19
C LEU A 125 -19.94 13.43 -7.86
N HIS A 126 -20.55 14.61 -7.91
CA HIS A 126 -21.00 15.35 -6.73
C HIS A 126 -21.99 14.53 -5.89
N LYS A 127 -22.94 13.87 -6.53
CA LYS A 127 -23.92 13.00 -5.83
C LYS A 127 -23.24 11.86 -5.10
N ILE A 128 -22.26 11.21 -5.72
CA ILE A 128 -21.52 10.09 -5.11
C ILE A 128 -20.67 10.59 -3.94
N LEU A 129 -19.93 11.68 -4.10
CA LEU A 129 -19.06 12.22 -3.05
C LEU A 129 -19.85 12.70 -1.82
N LYS A 130 -21.05 13.26 -2.02
CA LYS A 130 -21.95 13.69 -0.95
C LYS A 130 -22.77 12.57 -0.32
N SER A 131 -22.76 11.37 -0.90
CA SER A 131 -23.54 10.24 -0.39
C SER A 131 -23.17 9.87 1.04
N ALA A 132 -24.09 9.22 1.75
CA ALA A 132 -23.87 8.79 3.13
C ALA A 132 -22.66 7.85 3.31
N GLY A 133 -22.28 7.12 2.25
CA GLY A 133 -21.11 6.25 2.22
C GLY A 133 -19.79 7.01 2.08
N CYS A 134 -19.78 8.16 1.41
CA CYS A 134 -18.56 8.95 1.16
C CYS A 134 -18.39 10.12 2.13
N ARG A 135 -19.46 10.90 2.34
CA ARG A 135 -19.48 12.11 3.23
C ARG A 135 -18.36 13.11 2.93
N LYS A 136 -18.03 13.27 1.64
CA LYS A 136 -17.02 14.23 1.18
C LYS A 136 -17.68 15.54 0.78
N VAL A 137 -16.92 16.63 0.87
CA VAL A 137 -17.32 17.95 0.35
C VAL A 137 -16.56 18.17 -0.96
N PRO A 138 -17.23 18.05 -2.13
CA PRO A 138 -16.57 18.28 -3.41
C PRO A 138 -16.31 19.76 -3.60
N LEU A 139 -15.09 20.09 -4.02
CA LEU A 139 -14.68 21.44 -4.40
C LEU A 139 -14.15 21.43 -5.82
N LEU A 140 -14.87 22.07 -6.75
CA LEU A 140 -14.41 22.26 -8.11
C LEU A 140 -13.33 23.34 -8.15
N ILE A 141 -12.13 22.97 -8.61
CA ILE A 141 -10.98 23.88 -8.70
C ILE A 141 -11.07 24.67 -10.00
N ARG A 142 -11.25 25.98 -9.89
CA ARG A 142 -11.41 26.92 -11.02
C ARG A 142 -10.25 27.88 -11.17
N ASN A 143 -9.58 28.21 -10.08
CA ASN A 143 -8.49 29.18 -10.01
C ASN A 143 -7.49 28.83 -8.92
N GLU A 144 -6.44 29.64 -8.78
CA GLU A 144 -5.38 29.43 -7.80
C GLU A 144 -5.85 29.55 -6.35
N ASP A 145 -6.84 30.42 -6.07
CA ASP A 145 -7.40 30.57 -4.73
C ASP A 145 -8.09 29.28 -4.27
N ASP A 146 -8.81 28.61 -5.18
CA ASP A 146 -9.42 27.30 -4.92
C ASP A 146 -8.34 26.25 -4.60
N VAL A 147 -7.20 26.30 -5.29
CA VAL A 147 -6.06 25.40 -5.04
C VAL A 147 -5.52 25.59 -3.62
N VAL A 148 -5.33 26.82 -3.18
CA VAL A 148 -4.83 27.12 -1.83
C VAL A 148 -5.83 26.65 -0.77
N VAL A 149 -7.11 26.91 -0.94
CA VAL A 149 -8.17 26.43 -0.03
C VAL A 149 -8.18 24.90 0.03
N ALA A 150 -8.10 24.25 -1.12
CA ALA A 150 -8.07 22.78 -1.19
C ALA A 150 -6.85 22.20 -0.50
N ALA A 151 -5.65 22.71 -0.79
CA ALA A 151 -4.40 22.21 -0.22
C ALA A 151 -4.34 22.38 1.30
N THR A 152 -4.84 23.51 1.82
CA THR A 152 -4.88 23.80 3.25
C THR A 152 -5.81 22.85 4.01
N ASN A 153 -6.92 22.47 3.41
CA ASN A 153 -7.97 21.67 4.06
C ASN A 153 -7.96 20.19 3.68
N PHE A 154 -7.06 19.77 2.80
CA PHE A 154 -7.05 18.39 2.27
C PHE A 154 -6.74 17.34 3.33
N VAL A 155 -5.93 17.68 4.32
CA VAL A 155 -5.58 16.78 5.44
C VAL A 155 -6.79 16.43 6.30
N SER A 156 -7.85 17.25 6.29
CA SER A 156 -9.09 16.96 7.04
C SER A 156 -9.86 15.74 6.52
N GLU A 157 -9.45 15.19 5.39
CA GLU A 157 -10.06 14.03 4.69
C GLU A 157 -11.53 14.25 4.26
N ARG A 158 -12.14 15.38 4.61
CA ARG A 158 -13.51 15.73 4.22
C ARG A 158 -13.59 16.36 2.85
N LEU A 159 -12.65 17.26 2.53
CA LEU A 159 -12.62 17.95 1.27
C LEU A 159 -12.12 17.06 0.16
N CYS A 160 -12.83 17.04 -0.97
CA CYS A 160 -12.43 16.34 -2.18
C CYS A 160 -12.30 17.33 -3.34
N PRO A 161 -11.07 17.77 -3.67
CA PRO A 161 -10.87 18.66 -4.81
C PRO A 161 -11.13 17.93 -6.12
N ILE A 162 -11.72 18.63 -7.09
CA ILE A 162 -12.00 18.14 -8.43
C ILE A 162 -11.30 19.04 -9.42
N PHE A 163 -10.39 18.48 -10.21
CA PHE A 163 -9.66 19.15 -11.27
C PHE A 163 -10.22 18.75 -12.63
N LEU A 164 -10.46 19.72 -13.51
CA LEU A 164 -10.87 19.48 -14.91
C LEU A 164 -9.67 19.79 -15.80
N VAL A 165 -9.08 18.78 -16.40
CA VAL A 165 -7.82 18.93 -17.15
C VAL A 165 -7.87 18.34 -18.55
N SER A 166 -7.03 18.87 -19.43
CA SER A 166 -6.70 18.25 -20.73
C SER A 166 -5.18 18.14 -20.87
N ASN A 167 -4.73 16.95 -21.22
CA ASN A 167 -3.31 16.71 -21.53
C ASN A 167 -2.95 17.11 -22.97
N VAL A 168 -3.95 17.37 -23.81
CA VAL A 168 -3.73 17.75 -25.22
C VAL A 168 -3.39 19.23 -25.35
N ASP A 169 -4.18 20.09 -24.73
CA ASP A 169 -4.02 21.55 -24.76
C ASP A 169 -3.43 22.14 -23.47
N GLY A 170 -3.22 21.33 -22.46
CA GLY A 170 -2.65 21.75 -21.17
C GLY A 170 -3.63 22.48 -20.24
N THR A 171 -4.92 22.50 -20.54
CA THR A 171 -5.93 23.19 -19.74
C THR A 171 -5.88 22.73 -18.29
N ASN A 172 -5.77 23.69 -17.35
CA ASN A 172 -5.76 23.49 -15.90
C ASN A 172 -4.66 22.59 -15.31
N LEU A 173 -3.70 22.12 -16.12
CA LEU A 173 -2.57 21.34 -15.60
C LEU A 173 -1.74 22.15 -14.59
N HIS A 174 -1.64 23.46 -14.78
CA HIS A 174 -0.93 24.33 -13.84
C HIS A 174 -1.59 24.35 -12.45
N LEU A 175 -2.93 24.27 -12.37
CA LEU A 175 -3.67 24.21 -11.10
C LEU A 175 -3.41 22.90 -10.37
N LEU A 176 -3.42 21.78 -11.10
CA LEU A 176 -3.09 20.48 -10.55
C LEU A 176 -1.63 20.41 -10.06
N THR A 177 -0.71 20.94 -10.85
CA THR A 177 0.71 21.01 -10.51
C THR A 177 0.93 21.85 -9.26
N MET A 178 0.30 23.01 -9.16
CA MET A 178 0.34 23.87 -7.98
C MET A 178 -0.21 23.17 -6.74
N PHE A 179 -1.33 22.45 -6.87
CA PHE A 179 -1.90 21.69 -5.77
C PHE A 179 -0.94 20.61 -5.26
N LEU A 180 -0.34 19.84 -6.17
CA LEU A 180 0.64 18.80 -5.81
C LEU A 180 1.86 19.40 -5.09
N ASN A 181 2.33 20.58 -5.52
CA ASN A 181 3.43 21.26 -4.85
C ASN A 181 3.05 21.75 -3.43
N LEU A 182 1.80 22.16 -3.22
CA LEU A 182 1.31 22.65 -1.94
C LEU A 182 0.93 21.55 -0.95
N LEU A 183 0.79 20.30 -1.40
CA LEU A 183 0.50 19.18 -0.51
C LEU A 183 1.59 19.06 0.55
N SER A 184 1.17 19.06 1.81
CA SER A 184 2.07 18.80 2.92
C SER A 184 2.37 17.32 3.03
N THR A 185 3.62 16.98 3.32
CA THR A 185 3.99 15.60 3.69
C THR A 185 3.27 15.27 5.00
N PRO A 186 2.53 14.15 5.07
CA PRO A 186 1.99 13.69 6.34
C PRO A 186 3.14 13.59 7.34
N ARG A 187 3.03 14.29 8.47
CA ARG A 187 3.99 14.15 9.56
C ARG A 187 3.77 12.77 10.19
N VAL A 188 4.40 11.74 9.64
CA VAL A 188 4.70 10.56 10.42
C VAL A 188 5.59 11.06 11.56
N SER A 189 5.21 10.81 12.79
CA SER A 189 6.08 11.08 13.94
C SER A 189 7.33 10.24 13.76
N GLN A 190 8.35 10.83 13.13
CA GLN A 190 9.61 10.18 12.82
C GLN A 190 10.43 10.18 14.11
N ASN A 191 10.23 9.17 14.91
CA ASN A 191 11.16 8.89 15.98
C ASN A 191 12.18 7.87 15.44
N ASP A 192 13.36 8.36 15.07
CA ASP A 192 14.46 7.52 14.57
C ASP A 192 14.93 6.50 15.61
N SER A 193 14.54 6.67 16.86
CA SER A 193 14.82 5.75 17.96
C SER A 193 13.82 4.60 18.08
N ASP A 194 12.71 4.65 17.33
CA ASP A 194 11.76 3.54 17.30
C ASP A 194 12.42 2.28 16.69
N PRO A 195 12.05 1.08 17.14
CA PRO A 195 12.51 -0.15 16.52
C PRO A 195 12.14 -0.20 15.04
N SER A 196 13.11 -0.51 14.19
CA SER A 196 12.96 -0.49 12.74
C SER A 196 11.94 -1.53 12.25
N HIS A 197 11.09 -1.12 11.32
CA HIS A 197 10.12 -1.97 10.65
C HIS A 197 10.05 -1.62 9.17
N PHE A 198 10.40 -2.57 8.31
CA PHE A 198 10.37 -2.43 6.86
C PHE A 198 9.47 -3.52 6.25
N GLN A 199 8.52 -3.12 5.43
CA GLN A 199 7.61 -4.03 4.74
C GLN A 199 8.12 -4.30 3.32
N ILE A 200 8.21 -5.57 2.92
CA ILE A 200 8.66 -5.99 1.60
C ILE A 200 7.46 -6.12 0.66
N ASP A 201 7.44 -5.32 -0.38
CA ASP A 201 6.41 -5.31 -1.41
C ASP A 201 6.84 -5.95 -2.73
N ASP A 202 8.14 -6.04 -3.00
CA ASP A 202 8.67 -6.74 -4.17
C ASP A 202 10.07 -7.35 -3.93
N THR A 203 10.42 -8.32 -4.78
CA THR A 203 11.68 -9.06 -4.69
C THR A 203 12.29 -9.26 -6.07
N TYR A 204 13.61 -9.10 -6.19
CA TYR A 204 14.33 -9.17 -7.44
C TYR A 204 15.61 -10.00 -7.31
N GLN A 205 15.99 -10.67 -8.38
CA GLN A 205 17.33 -11.21 -8.56
C GLN A 205 18.10 -10.30 -9.50
N VAL A 206 19.10 -9.59 -8.98
CA VAL A 206 19.89 -8.62 -9.74
C VAL A 206 21.26 -9.21 -10.07
N PRO A 207 21.63 -9.35 -11.36
CA PRO A 207 22.94 -9.83 -11.75
C PRO A 207 24.08 -9.00 -11.12
N GLY A 208 25.08 -9.67 -10.56
CA GLY A 208 26.22 -9.02 -9.90
C GLY A 208 25.94 -8.47 -8.48
N VAL A 209 24.69 -8.33 -8.09
CA VAL A 209 24.29 -7.83 -6.76
C VAL A 209 23.77 -8.94 -5.88
N GLY A 210 22.89 -9.79 -6.42
CA GLY A 210 22.21 -10.85 -5.68
C GLY A 210 20.72 -10.58 -5.48
N VAL A 211 20.19 -10.97 -4.33
CA VAL A 211 18.79 -10.76 -3.97
C VAL A 211 18.59 -9.33 -3.49
N VAL A 212 17.62 -8.66 -4.09
CA VAL A 212 17.19 -7.31 -3.75
C VAL A 212 15.72 -7.33 -3.37
N VAL A 213 15.37 -6.69 -2.27
CA VAL A 213 13.99 -6.47 -1.85
C VAL A 213 13.65 -4.99 -1.90
N SER A 214 12.48 -4.65 -2.34
CA SER A 214 11.95 -3.28 -2.27
C SER A 214 10.76 -3.20 -1.34
N GLY A 215 10.53 -2.02 -0.78
CA GLY A 215 9.43 -1.80 0.11
C GLY A 215 9.43 -0.45 0.79
N THR A 216 8.74 -0.38 1.91
CA THR A 216 8.55 0.84 2.69
C THR A 216 9.03 0.66 4.12
N CYS A 217 9.85 1.59 4.59
CA CYS A 217 10.17 1.70 6.01
C CYS A 217 8.98 2.32 6.74
N ILE A 218 8.42 1.60 7.72
CA ILE A 218 7.25 2.05 8.48
C ILE A 218 7.68 2.86 9.68
N LYS A 219 8.72 2.42 10.38
CA LYS A 219 9.24 3.04 11.60
C LYS A 219 10.74 2.89 11.69
N GLY A 220 11.35 3.76 12.49
CA GLY A 220 12.76 3.71 12.83
C GLY A 220 13.69 4.15 11.71
N CYS A 221 14.96 3.86 11.86
CA CYS A 221 16.02 4.16 10.91
C CYS A 221 16.83 2.89 10.64
N ILE A 222 16.99 2.55 9.37
CA ILE A 222 17.77 1.38 8.92
C ILE A 222 18.99 1.89 8.18
N ARG A 223 20.17 1.42 8.57
CA ARG A 223 21.47 1.78 7.99
C ARG A 223 22.09 0.62 7.26
N VAL A 224 22.99 0.94 6.35
CA VAL A 224 23.85 -0.07 5.69
C VAL A 224 24.65 -0.81 6.76
N ASN A 225 24.75 -2.12 6.60
CA ASN A 225 25.36 -3.10 7.52
C ASN A 225 24.56 -3.39 8.80
N ASP A 226 23.40 -2.78 9.02
CA ASP A 226 22.51 -3.23 10.08
C ASP A 226 22.10 -4.67 9.83
N THR A 227 21.91 -5.42 10.91
CA THR A 227 21.35 -6.77 10.87
C THR A 227 19.94 -6.74 11.44
N LEU A 228 18.98 -7.02 10.58
CA LEU A 228 17.56 -7.09 10.92
C LEU A 228 17.08 -8.56 10.89
N LEU A 229 15.88 -8.81 11.38
CA LEU A 229 15.23 -10.10 11.26
C LEU A 229 14.32 -10.10 10.03
N LEU A 230 14.60 -11.01 9.10
CA LEU A 230 13.78 -11.27 7.92
C LEU A 230 12.80 -12.41 8.19
N GLY A 231 11.55 -12.18 7.94
CA GLY A 231 10.53 -13.23 8.04
C GLY A 231 9.10 -12.69 7.85
N PRO A 232 8.11 -13.53 8.11
CA PRO A 232 8.26 -14.95 8.49
C PRO A 232 8.69 -15.84 7.32
N THR A 233 9.50 -16.84 7.59
CA THR A 233 9.81 -17.92 6.64
C THR A 233 8.58 -18.79 6.40
N GLY A 234 8.65 -19.76 5.48
CA GLY A 234 7.54 -20.68 5.23
C GLY A 234 7.07 -21.47 6.45
N ILE A 235 7.94 -21.66 7.45
CA ILE A 235 7.62 -22.31 8.72
C ILE A 235 7.33 -21.33 9.86
N GLY A 236 7.41 -20.03 9.60
CA GLY A 236 7.08 -18.98 10.55
C GLY A 236 8.22 -18.43 11.38
N ASP A 237 9.46 -18.77 11.07
CA ASP A 237 10.63 -18.26 11.78
C ASP A 237 11.12 -16.93 11.18
N PHE A 238 11.95 -16.22 11.95
CA PHE A 238 12.66 -15.03 11.53
C PHE A 238 14.16 -15.30 11.54
N ILE A 239 14.86 -14.88 10.49
CA ILE A 239 16.29 -15.11 10.32
C ILE A 239 17.06 -13.79 10.34
N PRO A 240 18.26 -13.75 10.97
CA PRO A 240 19.12 -12.57 10.90
C PRO A 240 19.54 -12.28 9.46
N MET A 241 19.36 -11.03 9.03
CA MET A 241 19.65 -10.59 7.67
C MET A 241 20.46 -9.30 7.66
N PRO A 242 21.74 -9.34 7.29
CA PRO A 242 22.55 -8.15 7.11
C PRO A 242 22.16 -7.42 5.83
N ILE A 243 22.04 -6.10 5.93
CA ILE A 243 21.77 -5.20 4.81
C ILE A 243 23.10 -4.83 4.14
N LYS A 244 23.29 -5.22 2.87
CA LYS A 244 24.51 -4.98 2.12
C LYS A 244 24.59 -3.57 1.59
N SER A 245 23.49 -3.09 1.00
CA SER A 245 23.37 -1.74 0.44
C SER A 245 21.92 -1.29 0.42
N ILE A 246 21.72 0.02 0.39
CA ILE A 246 20.41 0.65 0.35
C ILE A 246 20.35 1.60 -0.84
N HIS A 247 19.27 1.54 -1.62
CA HIS A 247 18.98 2.47 -2.70
C HIS A 247 17.61 3.11 -2.50
N ARG A 248 17.55 4.41 -2.71
CA ARG A 248 16.31 5.18 -2.76
C ARG A 248 16.27 5.96 -4.06
N LYS A 249 15.14 5.88 -4.79
CA LYS A 249 14.97 6.58 -6.06
C LYS A 249 16.15 6.36 -7.01
N ARG A 250 16.64 5.13 -7.08
CA ARG A 250 17.79 4.68 -7.89
C ARG A 250 19.15 5.23 -7.46
N MET A 251 19.23 5.89 -6.30
CA MET A 251 20.49 6.40 -5.75
C MET A 251 20.93 5.60 -4.53
N PRO A 252 22.24 5.31 -4.39
CA PRO A 252 22.75 4.71 -3.17
C PRO A 252 22.62 5.69 -2.01
N VAL A 253 22.14 5.20 -0.87
CA VAL A 253 22.03 5.98 0.37
C VAL A 253 22.58 5.16 1.53
N ARG A 254 22.96 5.85 2.62
CA ARG A 254 23.48 5.18 3.81
C ARG A 254 22.40 4.73 4.78
N GLU A 255 21.25 5.37 4.75
CA GLU A 255 20.13 5.10 5.65
C GLU A 255 18.78 5.36 5.01
N VAL A 256 17.76 4.73 5.59
CA VAL A 256 16.34 4.96 5.27
C VAL A 256 15.56 5.10 6.57
N ARG A 257 14.60 6.02 6.58
CA ARG A 257 13.78 6.35 7.75
C ARG A 257 12.31 6.03 7.52
N GLY A 258 11.56 6.00 8.61
CA GLY A 258 10.11 5.79 8.56
C GLY A 258 9.40 6.69 7.55
N GLY A 259 8.48 6.13 6.79
CA GLY A 259 7.76 6.78 5.70
C GLY A 259 8.47 6.77 4.34
N GLN A 260 9.70 6.28 4.26
CA GLN A 260 10.48 6.27 3.02
C GLN A 260 10.46 4.90 2.35
N THR A 261 10.40 4.90 1.02
CA THR A 261 10.58 3.70 0.20
C THR A 261 12.04 3.47 -0.12
N ALA A 262 12.46 2.22 -0.17
CA ALA A 262 13.84 1.85 -0.49
C ALA A 262 13.95 0.45 -1.09
N SER A 263 15.12 0.14 -1.61
CA SER A 263 15.52 -1.21 -2.02
C SER A 263 16.77 -1.62 -1.27
N PHE A 264 16.77 -2.85 -0.76
CA PHE A 264 17.88 -3.42 -0.01
C PHE A 264 18.50 -4.60 -0.74
N ALA A 265 19.81 -4.58 -0.91
CA ALA A 265 20.55 -5.77 -1.29
C ALA A 265 20.84 -6.60 -0.03
N LEU A 266 20.45 -7.87 -0.06
CA LEU A 266 20.60 -8.79 1.06
C LEU A 266 21.83 -9.67 0.90
N LYS A 267 22.42 -10.11 2.01
CA LYS A 267 23.59 -10.99 2.00
C LYS A 267 23.18 -12.45 2.20
N LYS A 268 23.80 -13.36 1.43
CA LYS A 268 23.72 -14.82 1.65
C LYS A 268 22.32 -15.40 1.74
N ILE A 269 21.42 -15.00 0.86
CA ILE A 269 20.06 -15.54 0.77
C ILE A 269 19.72 -15.88 -0.68
N LYS A 270 18.87 -16.87 -0.89
CA LYS A 270 18.34 -17.24 -2.20
C LYS A 270 17.00 -16.53 -2.46
N ILE A 271 16.72 -16.23 -3.72
CA ILE A 271 15.44 -15.59 -4.10
C ILE A 271 14.21 -16.44 -3.71
N SER A 272 14.35 -17.76 -3.65
CA SER A 272 13.28 -18.68 -3.22
C SER A 272 12.93 -18.58 -1.74
N GLU A 273 13.80 -17.98 -0.93
CA GLU A 273 13.61 -17.82 0.51
C GLU A 273 12.97 -16.47 0.87
N VAL A 274 12.84 -15.58 -0.13
CA VAL A 274 12.29 -14.24 0.05
C VAL A 274 10.98 -14.12 -0.72
N ARG A 275 9.98 -13.50 -0.13
CA ARG A 275 8.67 -13.29 -0.76
C ARG A 275 8.07 -11.94 -0.40
N LYS A 276 7.16 -11.48 -1.23
CA LYS A 276 6.29 -10.34 -0.94
C LYS A 276 5.47 -10.62 0.33
N GLY A 277 5.32 -9.63 1.18
CA GLY A 277 4.59 -9.75 2.44
C GLY A 277 5.46 -10.07 3.64
N GLN A 278 6.72 -10.44 3.45
CA GLN A 278 7.69 -10.52 4.55
C GLN A 278 8.08 -9.15 5.05
N VAL A 279 8.69 -9.11 6.22
CA VAL A 279 9.20 -7.90 6.85
C VAL A 279 10.67 -8.05 7.22
N LEU A 280 11.35 -6.91 7.34
CA LEU A 280 12.65 -6.76 8.00
C LEU A 280 12.41 -5.92 9.25
N VAL A 281 12.64 -6.48 10.42
CA VAL A 281 12.34 -5.82 11.69
C VAL A 281 13.52 -5.86 12.64
N ASP A 282 13.56 -4.88 13.55
CA ASP A 282 14.56 -4.84 14.60
C ASP A 282 14.44 -6.09 15.50
N PRO A 283 15.57 -6.75 15.83
CA PRO A 283 15.56 -7.92 16.72
C PRO A 283 14.92 -7.67 18.09
N THR A 284 14.93 -6.45 18.59
CA THR A 284 14.34 -6.09 19.89
C THR A 284 12.81 -6.22 19.91
N LEU A 285 12.16 -6.26 18.73
CA LEU A 285 10.71 -6.44 18.62
C LEU A 285 10.25 -7.85 18.95
N ASN A 286 11.16 -8.85 19.00
CA ASN A 286 10.82 -10.26 19.17
C ASN A 286 9.63 -10.68 18.28
N PRO A 287 9.74 -10.52 16.95
CA PRO A 287 8.62 -10.72 16.06
C PRO A 287 8.11 -12.16 16.11
N ALA A 288 6.80 -12.32 16.13
CA ALA A 288 6.13 -13.62 16.06
C ALA A 288 5.23 -13.68 14.84
N SER A 289 5.31 -14.77 14.10
CA SER A 289 4.39 -15.05 13.00
C SER A 289 3.05 -15.58 13.51
N CYS A 290 2.01 -15.42 12.72
CA CYS A 290 0.72 -15.99 13.01
C CYS A 290 0.14 -16.73 11.80
N TRP A 291 -0.55 -17.84 12.08
CA TRP A 291 -1.46 -18.49 11.15
C TRP A 291 -2.86 -17.93 11.23
N GLU A 292 -3.24 -17.43 12.41
CA GLU A 292 -4.59 -17.03 12.73
C GLU A 292 -4.63 -15.63 13.33
N PHE A 293 -5.69 -14.91 13.03
CA PHE A 293 -5.95 -13.59 13.59
C PHE A 293 -7.45 -13.32 13.61
N LYS A 294 -7.87 -12.39 14.46
CA LYS A 294 -9.23 -11.86 14.49
C LYS A 294 -9.25 -10.49 13.84
N GLY A 295 -10.23 -10.27 12.98
CA GLY A 295 -10.46 -8.99 12.33
C GLY A 295 -11.91 -8.56 12.50
N GLU A 296 -12.12 -7.26 12.69
CA GLU A 296 -13.42 -6.64 12.56
C GLU A 296 -13.62 -6.26 11.10
N ILE A 297 -14.65 -6.77 10.45
CA ILE A 297 -14.95 -6.48 9.05
C ILE A 297 -16.35 -5.92 8.87
N LEU A 298 -16.50 -5.06 7.88
CA LEU A 298 -17.77 -4.60 7.32
C LEU A 298 -17.90 -5.18 5.90
N VAL A 299 -18.94 -5.95 5.66
CA VAL A 299 -19.22 -6.51 4.33
C VAL A 299 -19.84 -5.45 3.45
N LEU A 300 -19.08 -4.98 2.46
CA LEU A 300 -19.55 -3.97 1.50
C LEU A 300 -20.45 -4.58 0.43
N HIS A 301 -20.12 -5.79 0.01
CA HIS A 301 -20.92 -6.55 -0.96
C HIS A 301 -20.63 -8.04 -0.89
N HIS A 302 -21.69 -8.84 -0.95
CA HIS A 302 -21.63 -10.28 -1.20
C HIS A 302 -22.95 -10.72 -1.84
N PRO A 303 -22.92 -11.59 -2.86
CA PRO A 303 -24.13 -11.99 -3.58
C PRO A 303 -25.15 -12.74 -2.72
N THR A 304 -24.69 -13.49 -1.73
CA THR A 304 -25.52 -14.31 -0.84
C THR A 304 -25.14 -14.09 0.62
N THR A 305 -24.73 -15.13 1.33
CA THR A 305 -24.28 -15.08 2.72
C THR A 305 -22.87 -15.63 2.85
N ILE A 306 -22.05 -15.00 3.70
CA ILE A 306 -20.73 -15.50 4.07
C ILE A 306 -20.91 -16.35 5.33
N SER A 307 -20.40 -17.57 5.29
CA SER A 307 -20.40 -18.50 6.41
C SER A 307 -18.99 -18.95 6.78
N THR A 308 -18.85 -19.74 7.82
CA THR A 308 -17.60 -20.41 8.17
C THR A 308 -17.09 -21.27 7.00
N LYS A 309 -15.78 -21.43 6.92
CA LYS A 309 -15.03 -22.07 5.81
C LYS A 309 -14.98 -21.27 4.50
N TYR A 310 -15.66 -20.11 4.41
CA TYR A 310 -15.52 -19.23 3.25
C TYR A 310 -14.07 -18.75 3.14
N GLN A 311 -13.54 -18.74 1.91
CA GLN A 311 -12.16 -18.37 1.62
C GLN A 311 -12.13 -17.15 0.71
N ALA A 312 -11.27 -16.21 1.04
CA ALA A 312 -11.01 -15.05 0.19
C ALA A 312 -9.60 -14.51 0.40
N MET A 313 -9.16 -13.68 -0.54
CA MET A 313 -7.87 -12.99 -0.46
C MET A 313 -7.93 -11.92 0.62
N VAL A 314 -6.99 -11.98 1.55
CA VAL A 314 -6.77 -10.95 2.58
C VAL A 314 -5.58 -10.09 2.17
N HIS A 315 -5.78 -8.79 2.23
CA HIS A 315 -4.76 -7.77 2.04
C HIS A 315 -4.59 -6.98 3.35
N VAL A 316 -3.40 -7.05 3.94
CA VAL A 316 -3.02 -6.28 5.14
C VAL A 316 -1.59 -5.78 4.94
N GLY A 317 -1.41 -4.47 4.70
CA GLY A 317 -0.10 -3.97 4.31
C GLY A 317 0.44 -4.71 3.09
N PRO A 318 1.67 -5.24 3.13
CA PRO A 318 2.26 -6.00 2.03
C PRO A 318 1.75 -7.45 1.96
N VAL A 319 1.02 -7.92 2.98
CA VAL A 319 0.48 -9.28 3.02
C VAL A 319 -0.66 -9.43 2.03
N ARG A 320 -0.55 -10.42 1.17
CA ARG A 320 -1.56 -10.82 0.20
C ARG A 320 -1.65 -12.33 0.16
N GLN A 321 -2.61 -12.88 0.86
CA GLN A 321 -2.79 -14.31 0.94
C GLN A 321 -4.24 -14.70 1.14
N THR A 322 -4.64 -15.86 0.62
CA THR A 322 -5.96 -16.43 0.89
C THR A 322 -6.06 -16.86 2.36
N ALA A 323 -7.14 -16.47 3.01
CA ALA A 323 -7.49 -16.91 4.34
C ALA A 323 -8.88 -17.52 4.36
N SER A 324 -9.07 -18.46 5.26
CA SER A 324 -10.37 -19.10 5.53
C SER A 324 -10.97 -18.52 6.80
N ILE A 325 -12.27 -18.33 6.80
CA ILE A 325 -13.04 -17.99 8.01
C ILE A 325 -13.22 -19.25 8.84
N ILE A 326 -12.67 -19.25 10.06
CA ILE A 326 -12.81 -20.37 11.00
C ILE A 326 -14.03 -20.19 11.89
N ALA A 327 -14.23 -18.99 12.41
CA ALA A 327 -15.31 -18.63 13.30
C ALA A 327 -15.71 -17.17 13.12
N MET A 328 -16.90 -16.83 13.53
CA MET A 328 -17.41 -15.47 13.55
C MET A 328 -18.41 -15.31 14.70
N ASP A 329 -18.66 -14.07 15.10
CA ASP A 329 -19.61 -13.73 16.16
C ASP A 329 -21.09 -13.80 15.73
N ARG A 330 -21.35 -14.26 14.51
CA ARG A 330 -22.69 -14.45 13.90
C ARG A 330 -22.73 -15.76 13.12
N ASP A 331 -23.92 -16.26 12.86
CA ASP A 331 -24.11 -17.48 12.08
C ASP A 331 -23.72 -17.30 10.61
N CYS A 332 -24.02 -16.13 10.05
CA CYS A 332 -23.64 -15.75 8.69
C CYS A 332 -23.56 -14.22 8.56
N LEU A 333 -22.89 -13.76 7.49
CA LEU A 333 -22.78 -12.34 7.16
C LEU A 333 -23.42 -12.06 5.82
N ARG A 334 -24.07 -10.90 5.72
CA ARG A 334 -24.67 -10.34 4.51
C ARG A 334 -24.09 -8.97 4.23
N THR A 335 -24.36 -8.44 3.05
CA THR A 335 -24.02 -7.06 2.70
C THR A 335 -24.52 -6.08 3.76
N GLY A 336 -23.64 -5.22 4.26
CA GLY A 336 -23.91 -4.26 5.32
C GLY A 336 -23.64 -4.76 6.74
N ASP A 337 -23.41 -6.06 6.95
CA ASP A 337 -23.11 -6.60 8.27
C ASP A 337 -21.67 -6.27 8.71
N LYS A 338 -21.56 -5.95 9.99
CA LYS A 338 -20.31 -5.78 10.70
C LYS A 338 -20.14 -6.92 11.70
N ALA A 339 -18.97 -7.54 11.69
CA ALA A 339 -18.70 -8.69 12.55
C ALA A 339 -17.22 -8.81 12.93
N THR A 340 -16.97 -9.50 14.04
CA THR A 340 -15.65 -10.01 14.39
C THR A 340 -15.49 -11.40 13.80
N VAL A 341 -14.45 -11.58 13.00
CA VAL A 341 -14.19 -12.81 12.25
C VAL A 341 -12.82 -13.35 12.59
N HIS A 342 -12.75 -14.65 12.82
CA HIS A 342 -11.52 -15.39 13.02
C HIS A 342 -11.05 -15.97 11.69
N PHE A 343 -9.89 -15.49 11.22
CA PHE A 343 -9.27 -15.90 9.96
C PHE A 343 -8.10 -16.83 10.18
N ARG A 344 -7.87 -17.72 9.22
CA ARG A 344 -6.67 -18.57 9.15
C ARG A 344 -6.07 -18.50 7.76
N PHE A 345 -4.79 -18.19 7.66
CA PHE A 345 -4.02 -18.28 6.42
C PHE A 345 -3.86 -19.72 5.95
N ILE A 346 -3.81 -19.90 4.63
CA ILE A 346 -3.80 -21.25 4.02
C ILE A 346 -2.39 -21.72 3.67
N LYS A 347 -1.56 -20.83 3.13
CA LYS A 347 -0.26 -21.26 2.55
C LYS A 347 0.90 -21.22 3.54
N HIS A 348 1.02 -20.15 4.30
CA HIS A 348 2.13 -19.89 5.22
C HIS A 348 1.73 -18.86 6.26
N PRO A 349 2.42 -18.83 7.41
CA PRO A 349 2.16 -17.81 8.42
C PRO A 349 2.64 -16.43 7.95
N GLU A 350 2.05 -15.39 8.52
CA GLU A 350 2.34 -13.99 8.21
C GLU A 350 2.68 -13.21 9.48
N TYR A 351 3.30 -12.04 9.29
CA TYR A 351 3.54 -11.08 10.36
C TYR A 351 2.49 -9.98 10.30
N LEU A 352 1.64 -9.92 11.31
CA LEU A 352 0.58 -8.92 11.44
C LEU A 352 0.69 -8.20 12.78
N GLN A 353 0.15 -6.99 12.82
CA GLN A 353 -0.01 -6.19 14.04
C GLN A 353 -1.48 -5.78 14.19
N SER A 354 -1.94 -5.66 15.44
CA SER A 354 -3.27 -5.13 15.75
C SER A 354 -3.42 -3.70 15.25
N GLY A 355 -4.63 -3.34 14.80
CA GLY A 355 -4.95 -2.02 14.29
C GLY A 355 -4.68 -1.81 12.80
N LEU A 356 -3.96 -2.72 12.14
CA LEU A 356 -3.75 -2.64 10.69
C LEU A 356 -5.06 -2.77 9.92
N LYS A 357 -5.22 -1.94 8.91
CA LYS A 357 -6.37 -2.01 8.00
C LYS A 357 -6.26 -3.23 7.11
N MET A 358 -7.42 -3.81 6.80
CA MET A 358 -7.49 -4.99 5.95
C MET A 358 -8.60 -4.88 4.91
N VAL A 359 -8.36 -5.53 3.79
CA VAL A 359 -9.36 -5.76 2.74
C VAL A 359 -9.49 -7.27 2.54
N PHE A 360 -10.73 -7.76 2.57
CA PHE A 360 -11.08 -9.15 2.34
C PHE A 360 -11.89 -9.25 1.05
N ARG A 361 -11.38 -9.99 0.07
CA ARG A 361 -11.97 -9.96 -1.28
C ARG A 361 -11.88 -11.30 -2.00
N GLU A 362 -12.96 -11.67 -2.67
CA GLU A 362 -13.01 -12.76 -3.65
C GLU A 362 -14.13 -12.54 -4.66
N GLY A 363 -13.82 -12.51 -5.94
CA GLY A 363 -14.80 -12.24 -6.98
C GLY A 363 -15.60 -10.96 -6.73
N ARG A 364 -16.90 -11.09 -6.54
CA ARG A 364 -17.80 -9.97 -6.20
C ARG A 364 -17.84 -9.64 -4.71
N THR A 365 -17.30 -10.50 -3.87
CA THR A 365 -17.28 -10.28 -2.41
C THR A 365 -16.25 -9.23 -2.05
N LYS A 366 -16.66 -8.27 -1.24
CA LYS A 366 -15.83 -7.19 -0.72
C LYS A 366 -16.15 -6.95 0.74
N ALA A 367 -15.15 -6.97 1.59
CA ALA A 367 -15.25 -6.51 2.96
C ALA A 367 -14.00 -5.72 3.34
N VAL A 368 -14.17 -4.78 4.24
CA VAL A 368 -13.08 -3.93 4.75
C VAL A 368 -13.12 -3.94 6.25
N GLY A 369 -11.97 -3.72 6.87
CA GLY A 369 -11.92 -3.68 8.33
C GLY A 369 -10.52 -3.46 8.86
N LYS A 370 -10.29 -3.98 10.05
CA LYS A 370 -9.00 -3.90 10.74
C LYS A 370 -8.69 -5.18 11.50
N VAL A 371 -7.40 -5.44 11.66
CA VAL A 371 -6.92 -6.51 12.53
C VAL A 371 -7.16 -6.12 13.99
N LEU A 372 -7.88 -6.93 14.74
CA LEU A 372 -8.14 -6.72 16.17
C LEU A 372 -7.10 -7.42 17.05
N GLU A 373 -6.88 -8.71 16.80
CA GLU A 373 -6.03 -9.56 17.61
C GLU A 373 -5.25 -10.51 16.71
N VAL A 374 -3.97 -10.63 16.98
CA VAL A 374 -3.09 -11.61 16.34
C VAL A 374 -2.93 -12.78 17.28
N ILE A 375 -3.17 -14.00 16.79
CA ILE A 375 -2.98 -15.23 17.56
C ILE A 375 -1.58 -15.76 17.25
N PRO A 376 -0.61 -15.62 18.16
CA PRO A 376 0.75 -16.06 17.93
C PRO A 376 0.77 -17.56 17.64
N LYS A 377 1.70 -17.99 16.77
CA LYS A 377 2.00 -19.40 16.61
C LYS A 377 2.36 -19.95 17.98
N ALA A 378 1.60 -20.93 18.48
CA ALA A 378 1.95 -21.65 19.70
C ALA A 378 3.39 -22.14 19.54
N ALA A 379 4.23 -21.91 20.54
CA ALA A 379 5.61 -22.36 20.54
C ALA A 379 5.60 -23.86 20.18
N SER A 380 6.19 -24.22 19.06
CA SER A 380 6.08 -25.57 18.52
C SER A 380 6.60 -26.53 19.57
N VAL A 381 5.94 -27.66 19.76
CA VAL A 381 6.33 -28.75 20.67
C VAL A 381 7.79 -29.18 20.47
N HIS A 382 8.38 -28.88 19.32
CA HIS A 382 9.80 -29.09 19.01
C HIS A 382 10.79 -28.23 19.83
N GLN A 383 10.39 -27.03 20.30
CA GLN A 383 11.25 -26.27 21.22
C GLN A 383 11.25 -26.89 22.63
N HIS A 384 10.13 -27.48 23.06
CA HIS A 384 10.08 -28.23 24.32
C HIS A 384 10.97 -29.49 24.28
N HIS A 385 11.07 -30.17 23.14
CA HIS A 385 11.96 -31.35 23.03
C HIS A 385 13.45 -30.97 22.99
N ARG A 386 13.83 -29.85 22.40
CA ARG A 386 15.21 -29.35 22.44
C ARG A 386 15.60 -28.89 23.86
N ASN A 387 14.74 -28.16 24.52
CA ASN A 387 14.99 -27.73 25.90
C ASN A 387 15.01 -28.91 26.88
N HIS A 388 14.18 -29.94 26.69
CA HIS A 388 14.21 -31.16 27.51
C HIS A 388 15.48 -31.98 27.29
N LYS A 389 16.02 -32.07 26.04
CA LYS A 389 17.30 -32.71 25.76
C LYS A 389 18.46 -31.94 26.38
N ILE A 390 18.47 -30.63 26.29
CA ILE A 390 19.51 -29.76 26.90
C ILE A 390 19.47 -29.86 28.43
N ILE A 391 18.29 -29.85 29.03
CA ILE A 391 18.12 -29.99 30.48
C ILE A 391 18.54 -31.40 30.95
N LYS A 392 18.25 -32.44 30.18
CA LYS A 392 18.76 -33.82 30.49
C LYS A 392 20.27 -33.90 30.39
N ILE A 393 20.89 -33.27 29.39
CA ILE A 393 22.35 -33.26 29.22
C ILE A 393 23.01 -32.48 30.36
N LEU A 394 22.45 -31.32 30.75
CA LEU A 394 22.97 -30.55 31.87
C LEU A 394 22.83 -31.25 33.23
N LYS A 395 21.76 -32.01 33.45
CA LYS A 395 21.60 -32.83 34.66
C LYS A 395 22.54 -34.06 34.69
N GLN A 396 22.98 -34.57 33.55
CA GLN A 396 23.97 -35.66 33.50
C GLN A 396 25.42 -35.18 33.70
N VAL A 397 25.69 -33.90 33.49
CA VAL A 397 27.01 -33.26 33.69
C VAL A 397 27.22 -32.85 35.15
N GLN A 398 26.15 -32.67 35.94
CA GLN A 398 26.23 -32.30 37.34
C GLN A 398 26.29 -33.49 38.30
N VAL A 399 26.27 -34.72 37.80
CA VAL A 399 26.33 -35.97 38.60
C VAL A 399 27.61 -36.78 38.31
N LYS A 400 28.66 -36.12 37.81
CA LYS A 400 30.02 -36.69 37.80
C LYS A 400 30.99 -35.83 38.54
#